data_cd1b11453375f32cba503594cf936c00
#
_entry.id   cd1b11453375f32cba503594cf936c00
#
_cell.length_a   1.000
_cell.length_b   1.000
_cell.length_c   1.000
_cell.angle_alpha   90.00
_cell.angle_beta   90.00
_cell.angle_gamma   90.00
#
_symmetry.space_group_name_H-M   'P 1'
#
loop_
_entity.id
_entity.type
_entity.pdbx_description
1 polymer ?
#
loop_
_entity_poly.entity_id
_entity_poly.type
_entity_poly.pdbx_seq_one_letter_code
_entity_poly.pdbx_strand_id
1 'polypeptide(L)'
;MAYLELQDVRVHFPVRTTWGTTGEYVRAVDGVSLSVRKGEILGLVGESGCGKSTLSRAVMQLQPVTGGRIVLDGTELTALSAAEVRRRRLDFQMVFQDPYASLNPRFSIFSTLAEALGRREPLPAKGREDAVAELMERVGLSPEHMFKYPHEFSGGQRQRIAIARAIAPRPALLLADEPVSALDVSIQSQILNLLTELRRDLGLTMIFISHDLSVVHYLADSIAVMQKGRIVEYGTADDVFHRPQHSYTQTLLAAVPRL
;
A
#
# COMPACT_ATOMS: atom_id res chain seq x y z
N MET A 1 7.42 11.52 -16.92
CA MET A 1 6.10 10.96 -17.26
C MET A 1 5.51 10.35 -15.99
N ALA A 2 4.21 10.46 -15.80
CA ALA A 2 3.53 9.80 -14.68
C ALA A 2 3.57 8.28 -14.89
N TYR A 3 3.82 7.52 -13.82
CA TYR A 3 3.83 6.06 -13.81
C TYR A 3 2.46 5.50 -13.42
N LEU A 4 1.82 6.12 -12.42
CA LEU A 4 0.44 5.87 -12.05
C LEU A 4 -0.36 7.16 -12.21
N GLU A 5 -1.51 7.09 -12.87
CA GLU A 5 -2.43 8.21 -13.04
C GLU A 5 -3.83 7.79 -12.60
N LEU A 6 -4.42 8.60 -11.73
CA LEU A 6 -5.83 8.56 -11.36
C LEU A 6 -6.53 9.73 -12.03
N GLN A 7 -7.58 9.49 -12.79
CA GLN A 7 -8.31 10.52 -13.53
C GLN A 7 -9.78 10.46 -13.16
N ASP A 8 -10.24 11.43 -12.35
CA ASP A 8 -11.62 11.56 -11.86
C ASP A 8 -12.19 10.27 -11.26
N VAL A 9 -11.36 9.55 -10.49
CA VAL A 9 -11.73 8.24 -9.92
C VAL A 9 -12.84 8.40 -8.91
N ARG A 10 -13.90 7.60 -9.07
CA ARG A 10 -15.08 7.58 -8.20
C ARG A 10 -15.37 6.15 -7.73
N VAL A 11 -15.69 6.00 -6.46
CA VAL A 11 -16.18 4.76 -5.87
C VAL A 11 -17.35 5.11 -4.94
N HIS A 12 -18.53 4.82 -5.40
CA HIS A 12 -19.79 5.10 -4.70
C HIS A 12 -20.47 3.78 -4.33
N PHE A 13 -20.87 3.65 -3.07
CA PHE A 13 -21.60 2.48 -2.57
C PHE A 13 -23.07 2.83 -2.37
N PRO A 14 -24.01 2.03 -2.91
CA PRO A 14 -25.41 2.27 -2.66
C PRO A 14 -25.75 2.02 -1.18
N VAL A 15 -26.52 2.91 -0.58
CA VAL A 15 -27.06 2.72 0.76
C VAL A 15 -28.19 1.68 0.69
N ARG A 16 -27.99 0.55 1.36
CA ARG A 16 -28.98 -0.53 1.47
C ARG A 16 -29.71 -0.42 2.78
N THR A 17 -31.04 -0.51 2.73
CA THR A 17 -31.90 -0.66 3.89
C THR A 17 -32.53 -2.05 3.89
N THR A 18 -33.15 -2.42 5.00
CA THR A 18 -33.94 -3.69 5.12
C THR A 18 -35.00 -3.85 4.03
N TRP A 19 -35.45 -2.74 3.42
CA TRP A 19 -36.53 -2.69 2.42
C TRP A 19 -36.04 -2.42 0.98
N GLY A 20 -34.71 -2.43 0.74
CA GLY A 20 -34.13 -2.19 -0.59
C GLY A 20 -33.08 -1.08 -0.61
N THR A 21 -32.80 -0.52 -1.78
CA THR A 21 -31.86 0.61 -1.93
C THR A 21 -32.64 1.92 -1.81
N THR A 22 -32.11 2.88 -1.03
CA THR A 22 -32.71 4.22 -0.83
C THR A 22 -32.53 5.17 -2.01
N GLY A 23 -31.73 4.80 -3.02
CA GLY A 23 -31.27 5.74 -4.06
C GLY A 23 -30.13 6.64 -3.60
N GLU A 24 -29.74 6.60 -2.34
CA GLU A 24 -28.59 7.34 -1.80
C GLU A 24 -27.30 6.56 -1.97
N TYR A 25 -26.17 7.28 -2.03
CA TYR A 25 -24.83 6.70 -2.17
C TYR A 25 -23.86 7.26 -1.14
N VAL A 26 -23.10 6.38 -0.53
CA VAL A 26 -21.88 6.76 0.19
C VAL A 26 -20.77 6.98 -0.84
N ARG A 27 -20.31 8.22 -0.99
CA ARG A 27 -19.23 8.61 -1.91
C ARG A 27 -17.89 8.43 -1.22
N ALA A 28 -17.41 7.18 -1.17
CA ALA A 28 -16.16 6.86 -0.50
C ALA A 28 -14.93 7.45 -1.22
N VAL A 29 -14.99 7.53 -2.56
CA VAL A 29 -14.03 8.26 -3.40
C VAL A 29 -14.86 9.08 -4.39
N ASP A 30 -14.61 10.38 -4.49
CA ASP A 30 -15.45 11.33 -5.24
C ASP A 30 -14.62 12.28 -6.09
N GLY A 31 -14.18 11.79 -7.26
CA GLY A 31 -13.49 12.60 -8.26
C GLY A 31 -12.00 12.80 -7.95
N VAL A 32 -11.31 11.75 -7.48
CA VAL A 32 -9.88 11.82 -7.19
C VAL A 32 -9.06 11.79 -8.47
N SER A 33 -8.22 12.82 -8.65
CA SER A 33 -7.20 12.89 -9.70
C SER A 33 -5.83 13.08 -9.06
N LEU A 34 -4.90 12.17 -9.35
CA LEU A 34 -3.54 12.14 -8.81
C LEU A 34 -2.59 11.55 -9.85
N SER A 35 -1.32 11.96 -9.78
CA SER A 35 -0.25 11.33 -10.58
C SER A 35 0.95 11.00 -9.69
N VAL A 36 1.56 9.85 -9.92
CA VAL A 36 2.77 9.38 -9.22
C VAL A 36 3.84 9.11 -10.26
N ARG A 37 5.02 9.65 -10.08
CA ARG A 37 6.17 9.42 -10.97
C ARG A 37 6.82 8.07 -10.67
N LYS A 38 7.51 7.51 -11.64
CA LYS A 38 8.26 6.27 -11.43
C LYS A 38 9.34 6.47 -10.35
N GLY A 39 9.39 5.56 -9.39
CA GLY A 39 10.32 5.63 -8.27
C GLY A 39 9.95 6.63 -7.17
N GLU A 40 8.81 7.31 -7.28
CA GLU A 40 8.30 8.24 -6.28
C GLU A 40 7.57 7.50 -5.15
N ILE A 41 7.68 8.02 -3.93
CA ILE A 41 6.80 7.65 -2.82
C ILE A 41 5.77 8.75 -2.65
N LEU A 42 4.51 8.45 -2.99
CA LEU A 42 3.36 9.28 -2.66
C LEU A 42 2.81 8.90 -1.29
N GLY A 43 2.78 9.83 -0.37
CA GLY A 43 2.05 9.73 0.89
C GLY A 43 0.57 10.06 0.70
N LEU A 44 -0.34 9.20 1.16
CA LEU A 44 -1.77 9.46 1.19
C LEU A 44 -2.25 9.54 2.63
N VAL A 45 -2.67 10.73 3.06
CA VAL A 45 -3.00 11.03 4.47
C VAL A 45 -4.44 11.48 4.63
N GLY A 46 -5.02 11.25 5.80
CA GLY A 46 -6.35 11.71 6.19
C GLY A 46 -6.92 10.89 7.34
N GLU A 47 -7.99 11.35 7.96
CA GLU A 47 -8.66 10.65 9.06
C GLU A 47 -9.19 9.27 8.65
N SER A 48 -9.45 8.42 9.67
CA SER A 48 -10.12 7.13 9.44
C SER A 48 -11.47 7.34 8.76
N GLY A 49 -11.78 6.51 7.76
CA GLY A 49 -13.04 6.58 7.01
C GLY A 49 -13.09 7.66 5.91
N CYS A 50 -12.04 8.45 5.66
CA CYS A 50 -12.06 9.46 4.59
C CYS A 50 -11.98 8.89 3.16
N GLY A 51 -11.76 7.56 2.99
CA GLY A 51 -11.75 6.90 1.68
C GLY A 51 -10.41 6.33 1.23
N LYS A 52 -9.30 6.48 1.99
CA LYS A 52 -7.94 6.02 1.61
C LYS A 52 -7.89 4.53 1.23
N SER A 53 -8.38 3.65 2.11
CA SER A 53 -8.39 2.21 1.85
C SER A 53 -9.34 1.81 0.71
N THR A 54 -10.38 2.60 0.44
CA THR A 54 -11.23 2.41 -0.74
C THR A 54 -10.49 2.79 -2.01
N LEU A 55 -9.78 3.93 -2.00
CA LEU A 55 -8.96 4.37 -3.13
C LEU A 55 -7.84 3.35 -3.41
N SER A 56 -7.15 2.88 -2.36
CA SER A 56 -6.10 1.87 -2.49
C SER A 56 -6.61 0.58 -3.13
N ARG A 57 -7.77 0.09 -2.68
CA ARG A 57 -8.40 -1.11 -3.26
C ARG A 57 -8.84 -0.89 -4.71
N ALA A 58 -9.27 0.33 -5.07
CA ALA A 58 -9.59 0.67 -6.45
C ALA A 58 -8.33 0.66 -7.33
N VAL A 59 -7.22 1.25 -6.88
CA VAL A 59 -5.91 1.20 -7.57
C VAL A 59 -5.48 -0.25 -7.76
N MET A 60 -5.61 -1.07 -6.72
CA MET A 60 -5.30 -2.51 -6.75
C MET A 60 -6.30 -3.35 -7.55
N GLN A 61 -7.31 -2.76 -8.18
CA GLN A 61 -8.39 -3.48 -8.87
C GLN A 61 -9.06 -4.58 -8.00
N LEU A 62 -9.13 -4.34 -6.68
CA LEU A 62 -9.86 -5.15 -5.70
C LEU A 62 -11.28 -4.63 -5.48
N GLN A 63 -11.51 -3.35 -5.80
CA GLN A 63 -12.78 -2.65 -5.77
C GLN A 63 -13.01 -2.02 -7.14
N PRO A 64 -14.14 -2.32 -7.81
CA PRO A 64 -14.48 -1.66 -9.07
C PRO A 64 -14.73 -0.17 -8.84
N VAL A 65 -14.30 0.67 -9.77
CA VAL A 65 -14.65 2.08 -9.80
C VAL A 65 -16.06 2.28 -10.35
N THR A 66 -16.75 3.31 -9.88
CA THR A 66 -18.06 3.74 -10.42
C THR A 66 -17.91 4.81 -11.50
N GLY A 67 -16.71 5.37 -11.67
CA GLY A 67 -16.36 6.33 -12.70
C GLY A 67 -14.89 6.69 -12.66
N GLY A 68 -14.42 7.33 -13.72
CA GLY A 68 -13.01 7.71 -13.87
C GLY A 68 -12.14 6.57 -14.40
N ARG A 69 -10.82 6.82 -14.46
CA ARG A 69 -9.82 5.89 -15.01
C ARG A 69 -8.60 5.79 -14.12
N ILE A 70 -7.99 4.60 -14.11
CA ILE A 70 -6.72 4.31 -13.44
C ILE A 70 -5.76 3.77 -14.49
N VAL A 71 -4.66 4.48 -14.72
CA VAL A 71 -3.64 4.14 -15.71
C VAL A 71 -2.34 3.83 -15.00
N LEU A 72 -1.75 2.67 -15.25
CA LEU A 72 -0.46 2.23 -14.72
C LEU A 72 0.48 1.91 -15.89
N ASP A 73 1.60 2.61 -15.96
CA ASP A 73 2.61 2.46 -17.01
C ASP A 73 1.98 2.46 -18.42
N GLY A 74 1.15 3.48 -18.68
CA GLY A 74 0.44 3.66 -19.94
C GLY A 74 -0.73 2.69 -20.19
N THR A 75 -0.98 1.73 -19.30
CA THR A 75 -2.11 0.78 -19.44
C THR A 75 -3.28 1.20 -18.55
N GLU A 76 -4.45 1.38 -19.13
CA GLU A 76 -5.68 1.65 -18.38
C GLU A 76 -6.18 0.39 -17.67
N LEU A 77 -5.93 0.30 -16.36
CA LEU A 77 -6.32 -0.86 -15.55
C LEU A 77 -7.85 -1.04 -15.45
N THR A 78 -8.58 0.07 -15.44
CA THR A 78 -10.04 0.09 -15.33
C THR A 78 -10.78 -0.45 -16.56
N ALA A 79 -10.10 -0.51 -17.71
CA ALA A 79 -10.63 -1.07 -18.95
C ALA A 79 -10.32 -2.56 -19.13
N LEU A 80 -9.43 -3.13 -18.27
CA LEU A 80 -9.00 -4.53 -18.38
C LEU A 80 -10.07 -5.50 -17.89
N SER A 81 -10.16 -6.65 -18.53
CA SER A 81 -10.91 -7.80 -18.02
C SER A 81 -10.26 -8.38 -16.77
N ALA A 82 -11.03 -9.11 -15.96
CA ALA A 82 -10.52 -9.77 -14.75
C ALA A 82 -9.33 -10.73 -15.03
N ALA A 83 -9.29 -11.35 -16.20
CA ALA A 83 -8.19 -12.23 -16.61
C ALA A 83 -6.91 -11.42 -16.89
N GLU A 84 -7.03 -10.26 -17.53
CA GLU A 84 -5.91 -9.36 -17.81
C GLU A 84 -5.37 -8.71 -16.54
N VAL A 85 -6.25 -8.24 -15.66
CA VAL A 85 -5.87 -7.74 -14.32
C VAL A 85 -5.10 -8.81 -13.55
N ARG A 86 -5.56 -10.08 -13.58
CA ARG A 86 -4.88 -11.19 -12.90
C ARG A 86 -3.45 -11.40 -13.42
N ARG A 87 -3.22 -11.28 -14.71
CA ARG A 87 -1.87 -11.40 -15.33
C ARG A 87 -0.97 -10.25 -14.87
N ARG A 88 -1.51 -9.05 -14.73
CA ARG A 88 -0.76 -7.85 -14.31
C ARG A 88 -0.60 -7.69 -12.81
N ARG A 89 -1.26 -8.53 -12.00
CA ARG A 89 -1.18 -8.42 -10.53
C ARG A 89 0.22 -8.54 -9.95
N LEU A 90 1.16 -9.12 -10.68
CA LEU A 90 2.55 -9.22 -10.25
C LEU A 90 3.30 -7.88 -10.39
N ASP A 91 2.78 -6.94 -11.20
CA ASP A 91 3.41 -5.65 -11.43
C ASP A 91 3.06 -4.64 -10.33
N PHE A 92 1.96 -4.87 -9.60
CA PHE A 92 1.52 -4.04 -8.48
C PHE A 92 1.07 -4.92 -7.31
N GLN A 93 1.64 -4.68 -6.13
CA GLN A 93 1.41 -5.47 -4.93
C GLN A 93 0.98 -4.57 -3.77
N MET A 94 0.42 -5.19 -2.72
CA MET A 94 -0.10 -4.48 -1.56
C MET A 94 0.40 -5.12 -0.27
N VAL A 95 0.85 -4.27 0.65
CA VAL A 95 1.03 -4.60 2.07
C VAL A 95 -0.22 -4.11 2.80
N PHE A 96 -0.94 -5.03 3.42
CA PHE A 96 -2.18 -4.75 4.13
C PHE A 96 -1.91 -4.26 5.56
N GLN A 97 -2.86 -3.53 6.12
CA GLN A 97 -2.84 -2.97 7.48
C GLN A 97 -2.65 -4.04 8.56
N ASP A 98 -3.32 -5.19 8.42
CA ASP A 98 -3.23 -6.30 9.37
C ASP A 98 -2.33 -7.42 8.83
N PRO A 99 -1.09 -7.55 9.35
CA PRO A 99 -0.19 -8.61 8.95
C PRO A 99 -0.68 -10.01 9.37
N TYR A 100 -1.51 -10.12 10.44
CA TYR A 100 -2.10 -11.39 10.87
C TYR A 100 -3.10 -11.92 9.84
N ALA A 101 -4.05 -11.06 9.42
CA ALA A 101 -5.04 -11.43 8.41
C ALA A 101 -4.40 -11.68 7.04
N SER A 102 -3.21 -11.12 6.79
CA SER A 102 -2.53 -11.23 5.50
C SER A 102 -1.77 -12.55 5.32
N LEU A 103 -1.39 -13.25 6.39
CA LEU A 103 -0.61 -14.50 6.36
C LEU A 103 -1.50 -15.69 6.72
N ASN A 104 -1.44 -16.76 5.93
CA ASN A 104 -2.15 -17.99 6.25
C ASN A 104 -1.45 -18.70 7.43
N PRO A 105 -2.10 -18.86 8.60
CA PRO A 105 -1.49 -19.43 9.79
C PRO A 105 -1.12 -20.91 9.65
N ARG A 106 -1.62 -21.59 8.61
CA ARG A 106 -1.34 -23.02 8.36
C ARG A 106 -0.10 -23.25 7.50
N PHE A 107 0.46 -22.20 6.90
CA PHE A 107 1.66 -22.29 6.07
C PHE A 107 2.87 -21.78 6.82
N SER A 108 4.01 -22.49 6.65
CA SER A 108 5.29 -21.95 7.11
C SER A 108 5.67 -20.69 6.31
N ILE A 109 6.60 -19.91 6.86
CA ILE A 109 7.13 -18.75 6.15
C ILE A 109 7.79 -19.16 4.85
N PHE A 110 8.53 -20.27 4.86
CA PHE A 110 9.10 -20.87 3.65
C PHE A 110 8.04 -21.10 2.57
N SER A 111 6.94 -21.77 2.90
CA SER A 111 5.87 -22.06 1.94
C SER A 111 5.25 -20.79 1.39
N THR A 112 5.04 -19.78 2.25
CA THR A 112 4.45 -18.49 1.89
C THR A 112 5.35 -17.70 0.94
N LEU A 113 6.65 -17.61 1.24
CA LEU A 113 7.60 -16.84 0.44
C LEU A 113 8.01 -17.59 -0.85
N ALA A 114 8.17 -18.90 -0.80
CA ALA A 114 8.45 -19.71 -1.99
C ALA A 114 7.30 -19.67 -3.00
N GLU A 115 6.04 -19.69 -2.53
CA GLU A 115 4.89 -19.47 -3.40
C GLU A 115 4.94 -18.09 -4.07
N ALA A 116 5.20 -17.03 -3.31
CA ALA A 116 5.24 -15.66 -3.83
C ALA A 116 6.37 -15.46 -4.86
N LEU A 117 7.57 -15.99 -4.57
CA LEU A 117 8.71 -15.98 -5.50
C LEU A 117 8.41 -16.74 -6.80
N GLY A 118 7.76 -17.89 -6.69
CA GLY A 118 7.43 -18.75 -7.86
C GLY A 118 6.31 -18.23 -8.75
N ARG A 119 5.65 -17.10 -8.40
CA ARG A 119 4.52 -16.56 -9.16
C ARG A 119 4.93 -15.94 -10.50
N ARG A 120 6.10 -15.29 -10.58
CA ARG A 120 6.60 -14.69 -11.83
C ARG A 120 7.39 -15.71 -12.66
N GLU A 121 8.25 -16.46 -11.99
CA GLU A 121 9.06 -17.49 -12.62
C GLU A 121 9.07 -18.75 -11.73
N PRO A 122 8.81 -19.94 -12.27
CA PRO A 122 8.85 -21.16 -11.49
C PRO A 122 10.21 -21.36 -10.82
N LEU A 123 10.22 -21.48 -9.49
CA LEU A 123 11.45 -21.76 -8.77
C LEU A 123 11.78 -23.25 -8.84
N PRO A 124 12.98 -23.64 -9.34
CA PRO A 124 13.42 -25.02 -9.29
C PRO A 124 13.55 -25.49 -7.84
N ALA A 125 13.34 -26.78 -7.58
CA ALA A 125 13.42 -27.34 -6.24
C ALA A 125 14.80 -27.06 -5.61
N LYS A 126 15.87 -27.23 -6.39
CA LYS A 126 17.23 -26.85 -6.00
C LYS A 126 17.38 -25.32 -6.06
N GLY A 127 17.78 -24.69 -4.96
CA GLY A 127 17.95 -23.23 -4.82
C GLY A 127 16.70 -22.51 -4.33
N ARG A 128 15.58 -23.21 -4.08
CA ARG A 128 14.36 -22.58 -3.53
C ARG A 128 14.58 -22.08 -2.10
N GLU A 129 15.31 -22.84 -1.29
CA GLU A 129 15.67 -22.46 0.08
C GLU A 129 16.57 -21.23 0.08
N ASP A 130 17.58 -21.20 -0.80
CA ASP A 130 18.50 -20.06 -0.92
C ASP A 130 17.76 -18.79 -1.33
N ALA A 131 16.81 -18.88 -2.28
CA ALA A 131 16.01 -17.73 -2.71
C ALA A 131 15.09 -17.21 -1.59
N VAL A 132 14.52 -18.09 -0.77
CA VAL A 132 13.73 -17.70 0.41
C VAL A 132 14.63 -17.09 1.47
N ALA A 133 15.82 -17.67 1.71
CA ALA A 133 16.81 -17.14 2.65
C ALA A 133 17.23 -15.72 2.30
N GLU A 134 17.62 -15.48 1.04
CA GLU A 134 17.97 -14.16 0.54
C GLU A 134 16.82 -13.14 0.72
N LEU A 135 15.58 -13.56 0.43
CA LEU A 135 14.43 -12.68 0.62
C LEU A 135 14.17 -12.35 2.09
N MET A 136 14.38 -13.30 3.00
CA MET A 136 14.28 -13.07 4.45
C MET A 136 15.36 -12.13 4.96
N GLU A 137 16.61 -12.32 4.56
CA GLU A 137 17.72 -11.44 4.91
C GLU A 137 17.46 -10.00 4.40
N ARG A 138 16.94 -9.85 3.19
CA ARG A 138 16.59 -8.55 2.60
C ARG A 138 15.59 -7.75 3.44
N VAL A 139 14.72 -8.42 4.19
CA VAL A 139 13.80 -7.75 5.12
C VAL A 139 14.27 -7.79 6.58
N GLY A 140 15.53 -8.17 6.82
CA GLY A 140 16.15 -8.21 8.14
C GLY A 140 15.63 -9.32 9.05
N LEU A 141 15.32 -10.50 8.47
CA LEU A 141 14.93 -11.71 9.20
C LEU A 141 15.99 -12.80 9.04
N SER A 142 16.21 -13.59 10.11
CA SER A 142 17.13 -14.74 10.04
C SER A 142 16.53 -15.87 9.18
N PRO A 143 17.26 -16.40 8.18
CA PRO A 143 16.84 -17.55 7.37
C PRO A 143 16.54 -18.81 8.18
N GLU A 144 17.19 -19.00 9.32
CA GLU A 144 16.96 -20.16 10.21
C GLU A 144 15.49 -20.31 10.65
N HIS A 145 14.75 -19.20 10.60
CA HIS A 145 13.33 -19.16 10.98
C HIS A 145 12.36 -19.45 9.84
N MET A 146 12.83 -19.78 8.63
CA MET A 146 11.96 -19.94 7.46
C MET A 146 10.90 -21.04 7.60
N PHE A 147 11.19 -22.08 8.38
CA PHE A 147 10.26 -23.19 8.59
C PHE A 147 9.26 -22.95 9.73
N LYS A 148 9.39 -21.85 10.48
CA LYS A 148 8.42 -21.44 11.50
C LYS A 148 7.11 -20.96 10.88
N TYR A 149 6.07 -20.95 11.71
CA TYR A 149 4.73 -20.47 11.34
C TYR A 149 4.52 -19.02 11.77
N PRO A 150 3.57 -18.29 11.15
CA PRO A 150 3.33 -16.88 11.45
C PRO A 150 3.11 -16.57 12.94
N HIS A 151 2.47 -17.46 13.70
CA HIS A 151 2.19 -17.25 15.12
C HIS A 151 3.45 -17.26 16.02
N GLU A 152 4.57 -17.76 15.53
CA GLU A 152 5.85 -17.82 16.24
C GLU A 152 6.68 -16.52 16.10
N PHE A 153 6.18 -15.53 15.35
CA PHE A 153 6.85 -14.25 15.09
C PHE A 153 6.17 -13.09 15.82
N SER A 154 6.97 -12.08 16.19
CA SER A 154 6.43 -10.80 16.71
C SER A 154 5.65 -10.04 15.64
N GLY A 155 4.87 -9.01 16.05
CA GLY A 155 4.12 -8.15 15.13
C GLY A 155 5.01 -7.51 14.05
N GLY A 156 6.13 -6.92 14.45
CA GLY A 156 7.10 -6.33 13.53
C GLY A 156 7.76 -7.34 12.58
N GLN A 157 8.07 -8.56 13.09
CA GLN A 157 8.58 -9.63 12.22
C GLN A 157 7.53 -10.09 11.20
N ARG A 158 6.26 -10.22 11.60
CA ARG A 158 5.17 -10.56 10.66
C ARG A 158 4.98 -9.47 9.60
N GLN A 159 5.13 -8.20 10.00
CA GLN A 159 5.09 -7.10 9.04
C GLN A 159 6.24 -7.19 8.02
N ARG A 160 7.45 -7.53 8.46
CA ARG A 160 8.59 -7.79 7.56
C ARG A 160 8.32 -8.96 6.61
N ILE A 161 7.67 -10.05 7.08
CA ILE A 161 7.25 -11.18 6.26
C ILE A 161 6.19 -10.75 5.22
N ALA A 162 5.21 -9.94 5.62
CA ALA A 162 4.19 -9.42 4.70
C ALA A 162 4.82 -8.52 3.61
N ILE A 163 5.80 -7.68 3.97
CA ILE A 163 6.60 -6.90 3.03
C ILE A 163 7.39 -7.83 2.10
N ALA A 164 8.12 -8.82 2.65
CA ALA A 164 8.88 -9.80 1.85
C ALA A 164 7.98 -10.49 0.81
N ARG A 165 6.81 -10.96 1.21
CA ARG A 165 5.84 -11.57 0.31
C ARG A 165 5.38 -10.60 -0.80
N ALA A 166 5.15 -9.34 -0.47
CA ALA A 166 4.71 -8.34 -1.44
C ALA A 166 5.80 -8.00 -2.46
N ILE A 167 7.08 -7.96 -2.05
CA ILE A 167 8.19 -7.65 -2.97
C ILE A 167 8.74 -8.88 -3.72
N ALA A 168 8.40 -10.10 -3.27
CA ALA A 168 8.88 -11.35 -3.86
C ALA A 168 8.67 -11.43 -5.40
N PRO A 169 7.51 -11.04 -5.97
CA PRO A 169 7.31 -11.04 -7.41
C PRO A 169 7.98 -9.86 -8.12
N ARG A 170 8.80 -9.05 -7.43
CA ARG A 170 9.47 -7.84 -7.95
C ARG A 170 8.47 -6.88 -8.61
N PRO A 171 7.48 -6.36 -7.87
CA PRO A 171 6.52 -5.40 -8.41
C PRO A 171 7.21 -4.08 -8.74
N ALA A 172 6.61 -3.32 -9.65
CA ALA A 172 7.06 -1.97 -9.94
C ALA A 172 6.27 -0.92 -9.13
N LEU A 173 5.05 -1.27 -8.67
CA LEU A 173 4.25 -0.46 -7.75
C LEU A 173 3.97 -1.25 -6.46
N LEU A 174 4.29 -0.66 -5.32
CA LEU A 174 3.92 -1.16 -3.99
C LEU A 174 2.95 -0.21 -3.32
N LEU A 175 1.83 -0.71 -2.86
CA LEU A 175 0.88 0.03 -2.06
C LEU A 175 0.96 -0.47 -0.62
N ALA A 176 1.28 0.40 0.32
CA ALA A 176 1.40 0.10 1.74
C ALA A 176 0.25 0.79 2.50
N ASP A 177 -0.78 0.01 2.88
CA ASP A 177 -1.97 0.51 3.57
C ASP A 177 -1.76 0.40 5.08
N GLU A 178 -1.45 1.52 5.74
CA GLU A 178 -1.18 1.64 7.17
C GLU A 178 -0.20 0.60 7.72
N PRO A 179 0.98 0.38 7.08
CA PRO A 179 1.84 -0.76 7.37
C PRO A 179 2.52 -0.71 8.75
N VAL A 180 2.39 0.40 9.47
CA VAL A 180 3.03 0.61 10.78
C VAL A 180 2.05 0.96 11.90
N SER A 181 0.75 1.11 11.62
CA SER A 181 -0.25 1.65 12.57
C SER A 181 -0.44 0.82 13.86
N ALA A 182 -0.16 -0.48 13.81
CA ALA A 182 -0.30 -1.40 14.94
C ALA A 182 1.03 -1.75 15.63
N LEU A 183 2.11 -1.02 15.34
CA LEU A 183 3.45 -1.31 15.84
C LEU A 183 3.95 -0.24 16.82
N ASP A 184 4.83 -0.64 17.73
CA ASP A 184 5.53 0.29 18.62
C ASP A 184 6.43 1.26 17.84
N VAL A 185 6.64 2.47 18.34
CA VAL A 185 7.39 3.56 17.67
C VAL A 185 8.77 3.12 17.18
N SER A 186 9.51 2.33 18.00
CA SER A 186 10.83 1.83 17.62
C SER A 186 10.78 0.85 16.45
N ILE A 187 9.75 0.03 16.39
CA ILE A 187 9.53 -0.93 15.30
C ILE A 187 9.02 -0.20 14.04
N GLN A 188 8.17 0.83 14.21
CA GLN A 188 7.73 1.69 13.10
C GLN A 188 8.93 2.27 12.35
N SER A 189 9.87 2.90 13.06
CA SER A 189 11.08 3.48 12.44
C SER A 189 11.88 2.44 11.66
N GLN A 190 12.00 1.23 12.17
CA GLN A 190 12.70 0.14 11.47
C GLN A 190 11.99 -0.28 10.17
N ILE A 191 10.64 -0.33 10.17
CA ILE A 191 9.87 -0.66 8.97
C ILE A 191 9.93 0.47 7.93
N LEU A 192 9.91 1.74 8.37
CA LEU A 192 10.04 2.89 7.47
C LEU A 192 11.42 2.90 6.79
N ASN A 193 12.50 2.65 7.55
CA ASN A 193 13.85 2.53 6.99
C ASN A 193 13.92 1.37 5.99
N LEU A 194 13.37 0.20 6.32
CA LEU A 194 13.30 -0.94 5.42
C LEU A 194 12.58 -0.58 4.11
N LEU A 195 11.45 0.10 4.15
CA LEU A 195 10.71 0.51 2.95
C LEU A 195 11.50 1.51 2.11
N THR A 196 12.24 2.43 2.76
CA THR A 196 13.14 3.38 2.08
C THR A 196 14.28 2.66 1.35
N GLU A 197 14.91 1.69 2.00
CA GLU A 197 15.96 0.86 1.41
C GLU A 197 15.43 0.04 0.23
N LEU A 198 14.31 -0.65 0.41
CA LEU A 198 13.68 -1.43 -0.64
C LEU A 198 13.26 -0.58 -1.85
N ARG A 199 12.74 0.64 -1.62
CA ARG A 199 12.43 1.59 -2.70
C ARG A 199 13.68 1.88 -3.54
N ARG A 200 14.79 2.21 -2.88
CA ARG A 200 16.05 2.53 -3.54
C ARG A 200 16.63 1.33 -4.30
N ASP A 201 16.69 0.17 -3.63
CA ASP A 201 17.38 -1.01 -4.16
C ASP A 201 16.60 -1.72 -5.29
N LEU A 202 15.28 -1.64 -5.25
CA LEU A 202 14.39 -2.28 -6.23
C LEU A 202 13.80 -1.27 -7.24
N GLY A 203 14.05 0.03 -7.08
CA GLY A 203 13.47 1.06 -7.94
C GLY A 203 11.93 1.15 -7.83
N LEU A 204 11.38 0.86 -6.65
CA LEU A 204 9.93 0.80 -6.42
C LEU A 204 9.28 2.17 -6.52
N THR A 205 8.13 2.23 -7.19
CA THR A 205 7.14 3.30 -7.00
C THR A 205 6.24 2.89 -5.83
N MET A 206 5.90 3.82 -4.95
CA MET A 206 5.12 3.46 -3.75
C MET A 206 3.98 4.45 -3.48
N ILE A 207 2.83 3.92 -3.04
CA ILE A 207 1.81 4.70 -2.34
C ILE A 207 1.84 4.26 -0.88
N PHE A 208 2.21 5.17 0.01
CA PHE A 208 2.25 4.93 1.44
C PHE A 208 1.06 5.61 2.12
N ILE A 209 0.19 4.83 2.75
CA ILE A 209 -1.02 5.32 3.41
C ILE A 209 -0.81 5.32 4.92
N SER A 210 -1.12 6.45 5.55
CA SER A 210 -1.13 6.59 7.00
C SER A 210 -2.16 7.64 7.43
N HIS A 211 -2.55 7.60 8.69
CA HIS A 211 -3.28 8.71 9.32
C HIS A 211 -2.32 9.69 10.02
N ASP A 212 -1.05 9.33 10.17
CA ASP A 212 -0.01 10.17 10.78
C ASP A 212 0.82 10.89 9.71
N LEU A 213 0.69 12.22 9.70
CA LEU A 213 1.37 13.08 8.73
C LEU A 213 2.89 13.11 8.94
N SER A 214 3.37 12.96 10.20
CA SER A 214 4.79 12.95 10.52
C SER A 214 5.49 11.70 9.95
N VAL A 215 4.83 10.54 10.09
CA VAL A 215 5.31 9.29 9.52
C VAL A 215 5.40 9.38 8.00
N VAL A 216 4.40 10.00 7.37
CA VAL A 216 4.37 10.17 5.92
C VAL A 216 5.42 11.18 5.45
N HIS A 217 5.57 12.30 6.14
CA HIS A 217 6.60 13.31 5.84
C HIS A 217 8.02 12.72 5.87
N TYR A 218 8.29 11.79 6.82
CA TYR A 218 9.61 11.13 6.91
C TYR A 218 9.96 10.32 5.67
N LEU A 219 8.98 9.73 4.98
CA LEU A 219 9.20 8.74 3.92
C LEU A 219 8.88 9.27 2.52
N ALA A 220 7.87 10.11 2.38
CA ALA A 220 7.28 10.48 1.10
C ALA A 220 8.01 11.61 0.38
N ASP A 221 8.04 11.56 -0.95
CA ASP A 221 8.50 12.65 -1.80
C ASP A 221 7.38 13.70 -1.99
N SER A 222 6.13 13.24 -2.09
CA SER A 222 4.93 14.08 -2.20
C SER A 222 3.81 13.56 -1.29
N ILE A 223 2.91 14.44 -0.88
CA ILE A 223 1.78 14.13 0.00
C ILE A 223 0.49 14.57 -0.65
N ALA A 224 -0.50 13.67 -0.63
CA ALA A 224 -1.89 13.95 -0.95
C ALA A 224 -2.73 13.82 0.33
N VAL A 225 -3.44 14.89 0.71
CA VAL A 225 -4.33 14.91 1.86
C VAL A 225 -5.75 14.64 1.39
N MET A 226 -6.36 13.61 1.96
CA MET A 226 -7.71 13.16 1.59
C MET A 226 -8.72 13.45 2.68
N GLN A 227 -9.82 14.10 2.32
CA GLN A 227 -10.95 14.38 3.21
C GLN A 227 -12.26 14.06 2.49
N LYS A 228 -13.14 13.29 3.13
CA LYS A 228 -14.50 12.97 2.62
C LYS A 228 -14.51 12.53 1.15
N GLY A 229 -13.60 11.64 0.79
CA GLY A 229 -13.52 11.08 -0.56
C GLY A 229 -12.78 11.92 -1.59
N ARG A 230 -12.25 13.09 -1.24
CA ARG A 230 -11.59 14.03 -2.16
C ARG A 230 -10.18 14.37 -1.71
N ILE A 231 -9.30 14.64 -2.67
CA ILE A 231 -8.00 15.24 -2.35
C ILE A 231 -8.23 16.75 -2.14
N VAL A 232 -7.88 17.22 -0.94
CA VAL A 232 -8.05 18.62 -0.56
C VAL A 232 -6.75 19.40 -0.63
N GLU A 233 -5.60 18.72 -0.55
CA GLU A 233 -4.28 19.32 -0.71
C GLU A 233 -3.32 18.29 -1.32
N TYR A 234 -2.41 18.76 -2.19
CA TYR A 234 -1.36 17.96 -2.80
C TYR A 234 -0.13 18.83 -3.05
N GLY A 235 1.03 18.32 -2.69
CA GLY A 235 2.31 19.04 -2.87
C GLY A 235 3.51 18.19 -2.52
N THR A 236 4.70 18.79 -2.50
CA THR A 236 5.88 18.13 -1.94
C THR A 236 5.65 17.84 -0.46
N ALA A 237 6.32 16.81 0.07
CA ALA A 237 6.17 16.45 1.49
C ALA A 237 6.49 17.64 2.40
N ASP A 238 7.55 18.40 2.08
CA ASP A 238 7.96 19.59 2.84
C ASP A 238 6.93 20.72 2.75
N ASP A 239 6.34 20.98 1.58
CA ASP A 239 5.32 22.03 1.43
C ASP A 239 4.08 21.72 2.25
N VAL A 240 3.54 20.51 2.12
CA VAL A 240 2.34 20.10 2.83
C VAL A 240 2.55 20.07 4.35
N PHE A 241 3.76 19.68 4.80
CA PHE A 241 4.06 19.57 6.23
C PHE A 241 4.37 20.93 6.88
N HIS A 242 5.18 21.77 6.24
CA HIS A 242 5.64 23.03 6.82
C HIS A 242 4.80 24.25 6.41
N ARG A 243 4.10 24.18 5.27
CA ARG A 243 3.35 25.29 4.69
C ARG A 243 1.95 24.89 4.23
N PRO A 244 1.16 24.19 5.07
CA PRO A 244 -0.16 23.69 4.71
C PRO A 244 -1.09 24.82 4.29
N GLN A 245 -1.74 24.69 3.14
CA GLN A 245 -2.64 25.70 2.61
C GLN A 245 -4.10 25.41 3.00
N HIS A 246 -4.49 24.14 3.09
CA HIS A 246 -5.85 23.76 3.41
C HIS A 246 -6.07 23.69 4.94
N SER A 247 -7.17 24.24 5.44
CA SER A 247 -7.50 24.28 6.86
C SER A 247 -7.55 22.90 7.52
N TYR A 248 -8.00 21.87 6.77
CA TYR A 248 -8.03 20.50 7.26
C TYR A 248 -6.62 19.93 7.48
N THR A 249 -5.67 20.23 6.59
CA THR A 249 -4.26 19.83 6.74
C THR A 249 -3.66 20.49 7.98
N GLN A 250 -3.96 21.77 8.22
CA GLN A 250 -3.54 22.49 9.42
C GLN A 250 -4.10 21.83 10.69
N THR A 251 -5.36 21.39 10.65
CA THR A 251 -5.99 20.65 11.76
C THR A 251 -5.31 19.33 12.02
N LEU A 252 -5.00 18.56 10.96
CA LEU A 252 -4.27 17.28 11.08
C LEU A 252 -2.88 17.48 11.70
N LEU A 253 -2.15 18.52 11.28
CA LEU A 253 -0.83 18.85 11.83
C LEU A 253 -0.89 19.30 13.28
N ALA A 254 -1.92 20.05 13.66
CA ALA A 254 -2.11 20.49 15.05
C ALA A 254 -2.39 19.31 16.01
N ALA A 255 -2.89 18.20 15.51
CA ALA A 255 -3.13 16.98 16.28
C ALA A 255 -1.88 16.09 16.44
N VAL A 256 -0.79 16.37 15.70
CA VAL A 256 0.48 15.66 15.82
C VAL A 256 1.16 16.09 17.12
N PRO A 257 1.53 15.17 18.04
CA PRO A 257 2.29 15.51 19.23
C PRO A 257 3.62 16.17 18.83
N ARG A 258 3.87 17.38 19.33
CA ARG A 258 5.18 18.03 19.20
C ARG A 258 6.10 17.36 20.23
N LEU A 259 7.14 16.66 19.74
CA LEU A 259 8.23 16.15 20.56
C LEU A 259 9.12 17.30 21.06
#